data_5da67bca58c82805687621acf4cc3007
#
_entry.id   5da67bca58c82805687621acf4cc3007
#
_cell.length_a   1.000
_cell.length_b   1.000
_cell.length_c   1.000
_cell.angle_alpha   90.00
_cell.angle_beta   90.00
_cell.angle_gamma   90.00
#
_symmetry.space_group_name_H-M   'P 1'
#
loop_
_entity.id
_entity.type
_entity.pdbx_description
1 polymer ?
#
loop_
_entity_poly.entity_id
_entity_poly.type
_entity_poly.pdbx_seq_one_letter_code
_entity_poly.pdbx_strand_id
1 'polypeptide(L)'
;MRTQILALLAIASVGLAFASSPPKVSGMLEGAKAELYTVTAYCACARCCGKWSGGPTASGKMPQAGVTVAGPRSIPFGTRVHIEGVGERVVQDRLARKDDGRFDVFFASHKEALRFGKRTLKVRILP
;
A
#
# COMPACT_ATOMS: atom_id res chain seq x y z
N MET A 1 35.38 70.19 -18.85
CA MET A 1 34.66 69.38 -17.87
C MET A 1 34.06 68.16 -18.57
N ARG A 2 34.62 66.99 -18.31
CA ARG A 2 34.15 65.72 -18.92
C ARG A 2 33.25 65.02 -17.93
N THR A 3 31.99 64.92 -18.26
CA THR A 3 31.02 64.18 -17.50
C THR A 3 31.10 62.71 -17.88
N GLN A 4 31.54 61.84 -16.98
CA GLN A 4 31.55 60.42 -17.16
C GLN A 4 30.17 59.86 -16.78
N ILE A 5 29.50 59.24 -17.74
CA ILE A 5 28.25 58.53 -17.50
C ILE A 5 28.62 57.08 -17.16
N LEU A 6 28.44 56.69 -15.87
CA LEU A 6 28.55 55.31 -15.45
C LEU A 6 27.27 54.59 -15.87
N ALA A 7 27.41 53.65 -16.81
CA ALA A 7 26.36 52.70 -17.14
C ALA A 7 26.36 51.55 -16.10
N LEU A 8 25.33 51.48 -15.26
CA LEU A 8 25.09 50.36 -14.41
C LEU A 8 24.54 49.18 -15.23
N LEU A 9 25.36 48.16 -15.42
CA LEU A 9 24.93 46.87 -15.94
C LEU A 9 24.19 46.11 -14.84
N ALA A 10 22.87 46.04 -14.93
CA ALA A 10 22.07 45.15 -14.11
C ALA A 10 22.21 43.71 -14.62
N ILE A 11 22.91 42.88 -13.88
CA ILE A 11 22.99 41.44 -14.15
C ILE A 11 21.71 40.83 -13.61
N ALA A 12 20.77 40.52 -14.50
CA ALA A 12 19.60 39.70 -14.15
C ALA A 12 20.04 38.24 -14.01
N SER A 13 20.19 37.76 -12.78
CA SER A 13 20.37 36.35 -12.50
C SER A 13 19.05 35.63 -12.72
N VAL A 14 18.92 34.97 -13.87
CA VAL A 14 17.82 34.03 -14.14
C VAL A 14 18.08 32.80 -13.30
N GLY A 15 17.42 32.70 -12.14
CA GLY A 15 17.39 31.48 -11.35
C GLY A 15 16.60 30.41 -12.09
N LEU A 16 17.31 29.41 -12.64
CA LEU A 16 16.67 28.20 -13.16
C LEU A 16 16.12 27.40 -11.96
N ALA A 17 14.83 27.50 -11.70
CA ALA A 17 14.14 26.62 -10.77
C ALA A 17 13.97 25.26 -11.43
N PHE A 18 14.80 24.27 -11.08
CA PHE A 18 14.57 22.89 -11.43
C PHE A 18 13.38 22.39 -10.58
N ALA A 19 12.19 22.38 -11.17
CA ALA A 19 11.06 21.67 -10.62
C ALA A 19 11.33 20.16 -10.82
N SER A 20 11.88 19.49 -9.80
CA SER A 20 11.95 18.05 -9.79
C SER A 20 10.55 17.51 -9.58
N SER A 21 9.91 17.05 -10.65
CA SER A 21 8.67 16.30 -10.58
C SER A 21 8.92 15.02 -9.79
N PRO A 22 8.06 14.66 -8.84
CA PRO A 22 8.20 13.38 -8.14
C PRO A 22 8.16 12.25 -9.18
N PRO A 23 8.93 11.17 -8.99
CA PRO A 23 8.91 10.04 -9.91
C PRO A 23 7.49 9.52 -10.02
N LYS A 24 6.95 9.47 -11.23
CA LYS A 24 5.66 8.85 -11.50
C LYS A 24 5.79 7.35 -11.21
N VAL A 25 5.26 6.92 -10.08
CA VAL A 25 5.19 5.50 -9.67
C VAL A 25 4.26 4.68 -10.59
N SER A 26 3.57 5.35 -11.53
CA SER A 26 2.66 4.74 -12.50
C SER A 26 3.26 3.60 -13.33
N GLY A 27 4.54 3.67 -13.70
CA GLY A 27 5.15 2.68 -14.60
C GLY A 27 5.38 1.30 -13.99
N MET A 28 5.42 1.17 -12.64
CA MET A 28 5.62 -0.12 -11.97
C MET A 28 4.37 -0.99 -11.88
N LEU A 29 3.18 -0.41 -12.10
CA LEU A 29 1.91 -1.11 -12.01
C LEU A 29 1.39 -1.56 -13.39
N GLU A 30 1.97 -1.08 -14.47
CA GLU A 30 1.45 -1.30 -15.83
C GLU A 30 1.64 -2.72 -16.39
N GLY A 31 2.55 -3.51 -15.81
CA GLY A 31 2.82 -4.90 -16.26
C GLY A 31 2.04 -5.99 -15.53
N ALA A 32 1.45 -5.70 -14.38
CA ALA A 32 0.77 -6.68 -13.55
C ALA A 32 -0.73 -6.70 -13.85
N LYS A 33 -1.25 -7.87 -14.24
CA LYS A 33 -2.69 -8.07 -14.47
C LYS A 33 -3.46 -7.86 -13.17
N ALA A 34 -4.48 -7.00 -13.21
CA ALA A 34 -5.40 -6.83 -12.09
C ALA A 34 -6.55 -7.83 -12.19
N GLU A 35 -6.87 -8.48 -11.10
CA GLU A 35 -8.00 -9.39 -10.98
C GLU A 35 -8.92 -8.95 -9.84
N LEU A 36 -10.22 -9.22 -9.98
CA LEU A 36 -11.20 -8.93 -8.95
C LEU A 36 -11.19 -10.01 -7.88
N TYR A 37 -11.08 -9.56 -6.63
CA TYR A 37 -11.16 -10.43 -5.45
C TYR A 37 -12.18 -9.88 -4.46
N THR A 38 -12.77 -10.78 -3.68
CA THR A 38 -13.44 -10.40 -2.45
C THR A 38 -12.35 -10.02 -1.44
N VAL A 39 -12.47 -8.84 -0.86
CA VAL A 39 -11.54 -8.31 0.16
C VAL A 39 -12.33 -7.99 1.42
N THR A 40 -11.93 -8.61 2.52
CA THR A 40 -12.47 -8.40 3.86
C THR A 40 -11.44 -7.74 4.76
N ALA A 41 -11.74 -7.57 6.02
CA ALA A 41 -10.87 -6.93 6.99
C ALA A 41 -10.89 -7.64 8.33
N TYR A 42 -9.75 -7.66 9.03
CA TYR A 42 -9.64 -8.22 10.36
C TYR A 42 -8.68 -7.39 11.23
N CYS A 43 -8.71 -7.62 12.53
CA CYS A 43 -7.77 -7.08 13.50
C CYS A 43 -7.29 -8.18 14.45
N ALA A 44 -6.39 -7.88 15.36
CA ALA A 44 -5.82 -8.84 16.30
C ALA A 44 -6.75 -9.26 17.46
N CYS A 45 -7.99 -8.76 17.50
CA CYS A 45 -8.91 -9.05 18.60
C CYS A 45 -9.50 -10.46 18.53
N ALA A 46 -10.05 -10.94 19.65
CA ALA A 46 -10.64 -12.27 19.75
C ALA A 46 -11.86 -12.47 18.82
N ARG A 47 -12.60 -11.42 18.48
CA ARG A 47 -13.72 -11.49 17.52
C ARG A 47 -13.28 -11.84 16.11
N CYS A 48 -12.12 -11.31 15.69
CA CYS A 48 -11.54 -11.58 14.38
C CYS A 48 -10.72 -12.87 14.34
N CYS A 49 -9.91 -13.10 15.37
CA CYS A 49 -8.89 -14.14 15.38
C CYS A 49 -9.16 -15.31 16.34
N GLY A 50 -10.19 -15.23 17.19
CA GLY A 50 -10.52 -16.26 18.16
C GLY A 50 -9.32 -16.63 19.04
N LYS A 51 -8.96 -17.91 19.10
CA LYS A 51 -7.81 -18.41 19.87
C LYS A 51 -6.45 -17.90 19.38
N TRP A 52 -6.37 -17.35 18.20
CA TRP A 52 -5.14 -16.79 17.59
C TRP A 52 -4.95 -15.30 17.87
N SER A 53 -5.87 -14.72 18.67
CA SER A 53 -5.82 -13.30 19.03
C SER A 53 -4.49 -12.92 19.68
N GLY A 54 -3.90 -11.81 19.20
CA GLY A 54 -2.63 -11.29 19.72
C GLY A 54 -1.38 -12.10 19.38
N GLY A 55 -1.53 -13.20 18.63
CA GLY A 55 -0.42 -14.04 18.20
C GLY A 55 0.10 -13.70 16.81
N PRO A 56 1.16 -14.44 16.36
CA PRO A 56 1.72 -14.27 15.03
C PRO A 56 0.74 -14.72 13.93
N THR A 57 0.95 -14.19 12.74
CA THR A 57 0.29 -14.64 11.51
C THR A 57 0.73 -16.05 11.12
N ALA A 58 0.06 -16.64 10.11
CA ALA A 58 0.43 -17.95 9.59
C ALA A 58 1.87 -18.03 9.05
N SER A 59 2.46 -16.90 8.65
CA SER A 59 3.89 -16.84 8.25
C SER A 59 4.86 -16.80 9.43
N GLY A 60 4.38 -16.67 10.67
CA GLY A 60 5.18 -16.50 11.88
C GLY A 60 5.53 -15.05 12.21
N LYS A 61 5.16 -14.10 11.37
CA LYS A 61 5.36 -12.67 11.61
C LYS A 61 4.20 -12.09 12.38
N MET A 62 4.45 -11.12 13.25
CA MET A 62 3.39 -10.36 13.91
C MET A 62 2.65 -9.50 12.88
N PRO A 63 1.31 -9.44 12.94
CA PRO A 63 0.53 -8.63 12.02
C PRO A 63 0.81 -7.14 12.23
N GLN A 64 0.85 -6.39 11.14
CA GLN A 64 1.20 -4.98 11.15
C GLN A 64 0.22 -4.20 10.26
N ALA A 65 -0.47 -3.22 10.85
CA ALA A 65 -1.36 -2.33 10.10
C ALA A 65 -0.56 -1.59 9.01
N GLY A 66 -1.14 -1.47 7.82
CA GLY A 66 -0.48 -0.88 6.67
C GLY A 66 0.44 -1.83 5.90
N VAL A 67 0.73 -3.01 6.42
CA VAL A 67 1.64 -4.00 5.81
C VAL A 67 0.96 -5.33 5.55
N THR A 68 0.33 -5.92 6.56
CA THR A 68 -0.13 -7.31 6.55
C THR A 68 -1.45 -7.49 5.81
N VAL A 69 -1.51 -8.48 4.94
CA VAL A 69 -2.73 -9.02 4.36
C VAL A 69 -2.70 -10.55 4.43
N ALA A 70 -3.84 -11.15 4.75
CA ALA A 70 -4.06 -12.57 4.53
C ALA A 70 -4.46 -12.79 3.07
N GLY A 71 -3.86 -13.76 2.41
CA GLY A 71 -4.11 -14.03 1.01
C GLY A 71 -4.35 -15.51 0.70
N PRO A 72 -4.79 -15.80 -0.54
CA PRO A 72 -4.99 -17.17 -1.00
C PRO A 72 -3.74 -18.02 -0.86
N ARG A 73 -3.91 -19.31 -0.60
CA ARG A 73 -2.80 -20.27 -0.46
C ARG A 73 -2.01 -20.43 -1.75
N SER A 74 -2.60 -20.14 -2.89
CA SER A 74 -1.94 -20.11 -4.20
C SER A 74 -0.89 -18.99 -4.32
N ILE A 75 -0.95 -17.99 -3.45
CA ILE A 75 -0.03 -16.84 -3.44
C ILE A 75 0.96 -17.02 -2.28
N PRO A 76 2.27 -17.12 -2.54
CA PRO A 76 3.27 -17.35 -1.49
C PRO A 76 3.34 -16.22 -0.47
N PHE A 77 3.74 -16.55 0.77
CA PHE A 77 4.12 -15.54 1.76
C PHE A 77 5.25 -14.66 1.23
N GLY A 78 5.22 -13.38 1.59
CA GLY A 78 6.17 -12.39 1.13
C GLY A 78 5.81 -11.73 -0.21
N THR A 79 4.80 -12.24 -0.92
CA THR A 79 4.31 -11.63 -2.14
C THR A 79 3.71 -10.27 -1.84
N ARG A 80 4.13 -9.25 -2.59
CA ARG A 80 3.55 -7.91 -2.52
C ARG A 80 2.35 -7.84 -3.45
N VAL A 81 1.29 -7.22 -2.97
CA VAL A 81 0.07 -7.00 -3.73
C VAL A 81 -0.37 -5.54 -3.61
N HIS A 82 -0.94 -5.00 -4.67
CA HIS A 82 -1.61 -3.71 -4.64
C HIS A 82 -3.12 -3.93 -4.68
N ILE A 83 -3.79 -3.46 -3.65
CA ILE A 83 -5.26 -3.55 -3.50
C ILE A 83 -5.85 -2.17 -3.76
N GLU A 84 -6.77 -2.07 -4.72
CA GLU A 84 -7.45 -0.83 -5.09
C GLU A 84 -8.13 -0.18 -3.89
N GLY A 85 -7.82 1.10 -3.65
CA GLY A 85 -8.35 1.87 -2.52
C GLY A 85 -7.72 1.56 -1.15
N VAL A 86 -6.81 0.58 -1.07
CA VAL A 86 -6.10 0.17 0.15
C VAL A 86 -4.61 0.47 0.05
N GLY A 87 -4.02 0.20 -1.10
CA GLY A 87 -2.60 0.35 -1.36
C GLY A 87 -1.83 -0.96 -1.32
N GLU A 88 -0.52 -0.86 -1.21
CA GLU A 88 0.38 -2.02 -1.19
C GLU A 88 0.34 -2.75 0.15
N ARG A 89 0.31 -4.07 0.09
CA ARG A 89 0.36 -4.96 1.24
C ARG A 89 1.26 -6.17 0.93
N VAL A 90 1.70 -6.84 1.99
CA VAL A 90 2.50 -8.07 1.91
C VAL A 90 1.67 -9.24 2.43
N VAL A 91 1.62 -10.32 1.65
CA VAL A 91 0.93 -11.55 2.06
C VAL A 91 1.74 -12.23 3.17
N GLN A 92 1.20 -12.18 4.39
CA GLN A 92 1.85 -12.71 5.61
C GLN A 92 0.94 -13.64 6.40
N ASP A 93 -0.33 -13.73 6.02
CA ASP A 93 -1.32 -14.50 6.77
C ASP A 93 -2.21 -15.32 5.82
N ARG A 94 -3.03 -16.18 6.41
CA ARG A 94 -4.00 -17.02 5.70
C ARG A 94 -5.38 -16.91 6.32
N LEU A 95 -6.39 -16.95 5.48
CA LEU A 95 -7.77 -17.12 5.91
C LEU A 95 -8.03 -18.59 6.29
N ALA A 96 -9.16 -18.84 6.96
CA ALA A 96 -9.67 -20.19 7.13
C ALA A 96 -9.84 -20.89 5.76
N ARG A 97 -9.69 -22.22 5.70
CA ARG A 97 -9.75 -22.96 4.42
C ARG A 97 -11.03 -22.74 3.64
N LYS A 98 -12.16 -22.59 4.32
CA LYS A 98 -13.45 -22.30 3.70
C LYS A 98 -13.51 -20.94 3.00
N ASP A 99 -12.64 -20.03 3.41
CA ASP A 99 -12.56 -18.65 2.93
C ASP A 99 -11.35 -18.40 2.02
N ASP A 100 -10.64 -19.48 1.67
CA ASP A 100 -9.50 -19.38 0.75
C ASP A 100 -9.93 -18.83 -0.62
N GLY A 101 -9.04 -18.12 -1.28
CA GLY A 101 -9.34 -17.46 -2.56
C GLY A 101 -9.73 -15.99 -2.45
N ARG A 102 -9.77 -15.42 -1.23
CA ARG A 102 -9.98 -13.98 -1.00
C ARG A 102 -8.80 -13.36 -0.25
N PHE A 103 -8.81 -12.04 -0.15
CA PHE A 103 -7.88 -11.29 0.68
C PHE A 103 -8.56 -10.78 1.93
N ASP A 104 -7.80 -10.64 3.00
CA ASP A 104 -8.26 -10.14 4.30
C ASP A 104 -7.23 -9.17 4.86
N VAL A 105 -7.58 -7.87 4.85
CA VAL A 105 -6.65 -6.79 5.20
C VAL A 105 -6.59 -6.60 6.71
N PHE A 106 -5.39 -6.57 7.26
CA PHE A 106 -5.19 -6.31 8.69
C PHE A 106 -5.32 -4.83 9.02
N PHE A 107 -6.15 -4.52 10.02
CA PHE A 107 -6.30 -3.19 10.60
C PHE A 107 -5.92 -3.18 12.07
N ALA A 108 -5.51 -2.01 12.57
CA ALA A 108 -5.08 -1.85 13.95
C ALA A 108 -6.22 -2.03 14.97
N SER A 109 -7.47 -1.76 14.59
CA SER A 109 -8.61 -1.84 15.48
C SER A 109 -9.80 -2.57 14.84
N HIS A 110 -10.64 -3.16 15.69
CA HIS A 110 -11.89 -3.79 15.26
C HIS A 110 -12.85 -2.80 14.58
N LYS A 111 -12.88 -1.57 15.07
CA LYS A 111 -13.70 -0.49 14.50
C LYS A 111 -13.31 -0.18 13.05
N GLU A 112 -12.01 -0.11 12.76
CA GLU A 112 -11.52 0.12 11.39
C GLU A 112 -11.84 -1.06 10.48
N ALA A 113 -11.65 -2.29 10.97
CA ALA A 113 -12.00 -3.50 10.23
C ALA A 113 -13.50 -3.57 9.89
N LEU A 114 -14.37 -3.25 10.84
CA LEU A 114 -15.83 -3.18 10.61
C LEU A 114 -16.20 -2.09 9.59
N ARG A 115 -15.55 -0.94 9.67
CA ARG A 115 -15.78 0.17 8.72
C ARG A 115 -15.37 -0.20 7.30
N PHE A 116 -14.29 -0.94 7.15
CA PHE A 116 -13.87 -1.46 5.85
C PHE A 116 -14.90 -2.45 5.29
N GLY A 117 -15.33 -3.40 6.10
CA GLY A 117 -16.34 -4.39 5.76
C GLY A 117 -15.86 -5.38 4.71
N LYS A 118 -16.75 -5.70 3.76
CA LYS A 118 -16.51 -6.62 2.64
C LYS A 118 -16.71 -5.89 1.32
N ARG A 119 -15.71 -5.97 0.44
CA ARG A 119 -15.69 -5.28 -0.85
C ARG A 119 -15.20 -6.21 -1.96
N THR A 120 -15.56 -5.90 -3.19
CA THR A 120 -14.94 -6.49 -4.38
C THR A 120 -14.01 -5.46 -4.98
N LEU A 121 -12.72 -5.75 -4.98
CA LEU A 121 -11.67 -4.81 -5.36
C LEU A 121 -10.70 -5.46 -6.35
N LYS A 122 -10.09 -4.64 -7.19
CA LYS A 122 -8.99 -5.07 -8.05
C LYS A 122 -7.74 -5.27 -7.23
N VAL A 123 -7.10 -6.42 -7.41
CA VAL A 123 -5.82 -6.75 -6.77
C VAL A 123 -4.81 -7.09 -7.85
N ARG A 124 -3.62 -6.52 -7.73
CA ARG A 124 -2.47 -6.81 -8.60
C ARG A 124 -1.37 -7.45 -7.76
N ILE A 125 -0.81 -8.54 -8.27
CA ILE A 125 0.42 -9.12 -7.72
C ILE A 125 1.58 -8.32 -8.27
N LEU A 126 2.43 -7.82 -7.39
CA LEU A 126 3.60 -7.02 -7.75
C LEU A 126 4.83 -7.94 -7.94
N PRO A 127 5.77 -7.55 -8.83
CA PRO A 127 7.02 -8.28 -9.03
C PRO A 127 7.94 -8.21 -7.82
#